data_aa65067eb2153eb9018f283368075da0
#
_entry.id   aa65067eb2153eb9018f283368075da0
#
_cell.length_a   1.000
_cell.length_b   1.000
_cell.length_c   1.000
_cell.angle_alpha   90.00
_cell.angle_beta   90.00
_cell.angle_gamma   90.00
#
_symmetry.space_group_name_H-M   'P 1'
#
loop_
_entity.id
_entity.type
_entity.pdbx_description
1 polymer ?
#
loop_
_entity_poly.entity_id
_entity_poly.type
_entity_poly.pdbx_seq_one_letter_code
_entity_poly.pdbx_strand_id
1 'polypeptide(L)'
;VVEFYDWEKNRTELLTSTDMVLLYGGGHHRTPYTWDKERVSSYIRYVDTDNQSHWLFDSFLFLEIMDTGTGGANKMFAKGYNLESANQADWTKLIDYYFQSETGIGALDASVKEASAILGTPRQKRQIVISIPEPIVYQHPEQASSSTKYWGKIDNQTLDFSNSADRIKACKWYIDQVRAKFNEK
;
A
#
# COMPACT_ATOMS: atom_id res chain seq x y z
N VAL A 1 9.56 -9.26 12.26
CA VAL A 1 8.56 -10.23 11.77
C VAL A 1 7.25 -9.48 11.59
N VAL A 2 6.79 -9.36 10.36
CA VAL A 2 5.47 -8.80 10.05
C VAL A 2 4.46 -9.94 10.16
N GLU A 3 3.51 -9.83 11.08
CA GLU A 3 2.41 -10.78 11.19
C GLU A 3 1.21 -10.25 10.44
N PHE A 4 0.62 -11.11 9.61
CA PHE A 4 -0.67 -10.81 8.98
C PHE A 4 -1.78 -11.00 10.02
N TYR A 5 -2.58 -9.96 10.20
CA TYR A 5 -3.70 -10.03 11.12
C TYR A 5 -4.95 -10.55 10.42
N ASP A 6 -5.42 -11.74 10.84
CA ASP A 6 -6.66 -12.34 10.36
C ASP A 6 -7.83 -11.79 11.20
N TRP A 7 -8.40 -10.69 10.75
CA TRP A 7 -9.49 -10.01 11.45
C TRP A 7 -10.80 -10.81 11.50
N GLU A 8 -10.98 -11.80 10.63
CA GLU A 8 -12.13 -12.70 10.69
C GLU A 8 -12.09 -13.60 11.93
N LYS A 9 -10.90 -14.00 12.37
CA LYS A 9 -10.68 -14.80 13.56
C LYS A 9 -10.61 -13.97 14.84
N ASN A 10 -10.11 -12.74 14.76
CA ASN A 10 -9.75 -11.93 15.91
C ASN A 10 -10.42 -10.55 15.89
N ARG A 11 -11.74 -10.49 15.68
CA ARG A 11 -12.51 -9.23 15.64
C ARG A 11 -12.37 -8.34 16.86
N THR A 12 -11.95 -8.89 18.01
CA THR A 12 -11.78 -8.18 19.27
C THR A 12 -10.40 -7.53 19.42
N GLU A 13 -9.42 -7.94 18.63
CA GLU A 13 -8.08 -7.35 18.62
C GLU A 13 -7.96 -6.39 17.43
N LEU A 14 -8.59 -5.23 17.58
CA LEU A 14 -8.42 -4.13 16.64
C LEU A 14 -6.96 -3.68 16.59
N LEU A 15 -6.62 -2.90 15.56
CA LEU A 15 -5.33 -2.21 15.47
C LEU A 15 -5.01 -1.58 16.84
N THR A 16 -3.92 -2.02 17.46
CA THR A 16 -3.43 -1.49 18.74
C THR A 16 -2.58 -0.23 18.54
N SER A 17 -2.68 0.35 17.34
CA SER A 17 -1.98 1.55 16.95
C SER A 17 -2.35 2.73 17.83
N THR A 18 -1.34 3.44 18.32
CA THR A 18 -1.50 4.72 19.00
C THR A 18 -1.41 5.87 18.01
N ASP A 19 -0.43 5.82 17.12
CA ASP A 19 -0.14 6.88 16.15
C ASP A 19 0.12 6.30 14.76
N MET A 20 -0.63 6.76 13.76
CA MET A 20 -0.52 6.31 12.38
C MET A 20 -0.08 7.44 11.45
N VAL A 21 0.85 7.14 10.56
CA VAL A 21 1.25 8.03 9.48
C VAL A 21 0.84 7.48 8.13
N LEU A 22 0.37 8.38 7.25
CA LEU A 22 0.06 8.07 5.86
C LEU A 22 1.32 8.24 5.00
N LEU A 23 1.74 7.16 4.35
CA LEU A 23 2.83 7.11 3.39
C LEU A 23 2.25 7.11 1.96
N TYR A 24 2.04 8.30 1.41
CA TYR A 24 1.50 8.51 0.08
C TYR A 24 2.63 8.91 -0.88
N GLY A 25 2.85 8.12 -1.94
CA GLY A 25 3.93 8.34 -2.91
C GLY A 25 3.73 9.56 -3.82
N GLY A 26 2.54 10.13 -3.81
CA GLY A 26 2.25 11.35 -4.55
C GLY A 26 1.57 11.07 -5.89
N GLY A 27 1.42 12.11 -6.70
CA GLY A 27 0.75 12.10 -7.99
C GLY A 27 0.06 13.42 -8.20
N HIS A 28 -1.22 13.49 -7.92
CA HIS A 28 -2.01 14.70 -8.11
C HIS A 28 -1.62 15.79 -7.10
N HIS A 29 -1.30 16.98 -7.57
CA HIS A 29 -0.91 18.16 -6.78
C HIS A 29 0.40 18.06 -5.97
N ARG A 30 1.18 16.99 -6.11
CA ARG A 30 2.47 16.82 -5.43
C ARG A 30 3.53 16.31 -6.40
N THR A 31 4.77 16.61 -6.12
CA THR A 31 5.89 15.95 -6.76
C THR A 31 5.91 14.49 -6.30
N PRO A 32 5.77 13.51 -7.20
CA PRO A 32 5.87 12.10 -6.85
C PRO A 32 7.24 11.80 -6.27
N TYR A 33 7.29 10.93 -5.26
CA TYR A 33 8.53 10.44 -4.69
C TYR A 33 8.40 9.03 -4.14
N THR A 34 9.52 8.36 -4.07
CA THR A 34 9.62 7.01 -3.55
C THR A 34 9.82 7.03 -2.03
N TRP A 35 9.17 6.14 -1.32
CA TRP A 35 9.38 5.91 0.11
C TRP A 35 10.59 4.99 0.30
N ASP A 36 11.77 5.58 0.18
CA ASP A 36 13.06 4.95 0.47
C ASP A 36 13.38 4.99 1.98
N LYS A 37 14.48 4.34 2.36
CA LYS A 37 14.92 4.25 3.75
C LYS A 37 15.17 5.62 4.38
N GLU A 38 15.76 6.57 3.66
CA GLU A 38 16.05 7.92 4.17
C GLU A 38 14.77 8.64 4.58
N ARG A 39 13.75 8.60 3.72
CA ARG A 39 12.46 9.24 4.01
C ARG A 39 11.68 8.53 5.11
N VAL A 40 11.60 7.19 5.04
CA VAL A 40 10.85 6.40 6.02
C VAL A 40 11.44 6.53 7.41
N SER A 41 12.78 6.58 7.55
CA SER A 41 13.46 6.66 8.85
C SER A 41 13.04 7.87 9.68
N SER A 42 12.69 8.98 9.03
CA SER A 42 12.19 10.20 9.68
C SER A 42 10.84 10.02 10.38
N TYR A 43 10.10 8.94 10.07
CA TYR A 43 8.81 8.59 10.68
C TYR A 43 8.92 7.45 11.70
N ILE A 44 10.12 6.85 11.83
CA ILE A 44 10.37 5.75 12.76
C ILE A 44 10.83 6.27 14.11
N ARG A 45 11.74 7.26 14.10
CA ARG A 45 12.30 7.84 15.32
C ARG A 45 12.48 9.35 15.19
N TYR A 46 12.50 10.00 16.33
CA TYR A 46 12.88 11.42 16.43
C TYR A 46 13.92 11.60 17.53
N VAL A 47 14.58 12.76 17.52
CA VAL A 47 15.50 13.19 18.54
C VAL A 47 14.91 14.42 19.23
N ASP A 48 14.82 14.38 20.54
CA ASP A 48 14.29 15.49 21.34
C ASP A 48 15.33 16.60 21.60
N THR A 49 14.93 17.62 22.33
CA THR A 49 15.78 18.77 22.66
C THR A 49 16.97 18.42 23.56
N ASP A 50 16.88 17.31 24.31
CA ASP A 50 17.94 16.79 25.16
C ASP A 50 18.85 15.78 24.42
N ASN A 51 18.71 15.74 23.09
CA ASN A 51 19.45 14.85 22.20
C ASN A 51 19.21 13.36 22.47
N GLN A 52 18.03 13.03 23.02
CA GLN A 52 17.61 11.66 23.23
C GLN A 52 16.74 11.17 22.05
N SER A 53 16.97 9.92 21.66
CA SER A 53 16.19 9.31 20.57
C SER A 53 14.97 8.58 21.13
N HIS A 54 13.84 8.71 20.43
CA HIS A 54 12.56 8.11 20.77
C HIS A 54 11.90 7.49 19.55
N TRP A 55 11.09 6.43 19.78
CA TRP A 55 10.18 5.92 18.77
C TRP A 55 9.13 6.97 18.42
N LEU A 56 8.76 7.08 17.13
CA LEU A 56 7.76 8.05 16.65
C LEU A 56 6.45 7.32 16.31
N PHE A 57 6.21 6.98 15.06
CA PHE A 57 4.97 6.31 14.68
C PHE A 57 5.04 4.81 14.87
N ASP A 58 3.90 4.20 15.21
CA ASP A 58 3.77 2.75 15.38
C ASP A 58 2.95 2.07 14.27
N SER A 59 2.28 2.86 13.44
CA SER A 59 1.50 2.37 12.29
C SER A 59 1.75 3.18 11.02
N PHE A 60 1.72 2.48 9.89
CA PHE A 60 2.07 3.02 8.59
C PHE A 60 1.02 2.61 7.56
N LEU A 61 0.29 3.59 7.03
CA LEU A 61 -0.68 3.39 5.97
C LEU A 61 -0.04 3.67 4.60
N PHE A 62 0.12 2.64 3.80
CA PHE A 62 0.54 2.75 2.40
C PHE A 62 -0.69 2.96 1.52
N LEU A 63 -0.73 4.09 0.84
CA LEU A 63 -1.82 4.50 -0.03
C LEU A 63 -1.29 5.07 -1.33
N GLU A 64 -1.79 4.56 -2.45
CA GLU A 64 -1.65 5.17 -3.76
C GLU A 64 -3.03 5.42 -4.37
N ILE A 65 -3.25 6.66 -4.82
CA ILE A 65 -4.48 7.06 -5.52
C ILE A 65 -4.22 7.12 -7.02
N MET A 66 -3.03 7.56 -7.40
CA MET A 66 -2.60 7.67 -8.79
C MET A 66 -1.14 7.27 -8.93
N ASP A 67 -0.83 6.53 -9.97
CA ASP A 67 0.54 6.21 -10.36
C ASP A 67 1.03 7.23 -11.39
N THR A 68 1.60 8.32 -10.94
CA THR A 68 2.26 9.31 -11.79
C THR A 68 3.79 9.28 -11.66
N GLY A 69 4.34 8.48 -10.75
CA GLY A 69 5.77 8.48 -10.43
C GLY A 69 6.44 7.13 -10.32
N THR A 70 5.73 6.11 -9.91
CA THR A 70 6.33 4.82 -9.52
C THR A 70 6.42 3.77 -10.63
N GLY A 71 5.99 4.10 -11.81
CA GLY A 71 6.01 3.20 -12.97
C GLY A 71 5.60 3.88 -14.25
N GLY A 72 5.27 5.15 -14.17
CA GLY A 72 5.06 6.01 -15.34
C GLY A 72 3.81 5.70 -16.17
N ALA A 73 2.88 4.95 -15.63
CA ALA A 73 1.73 4.51 -16.41
C ALA A 73 0.54 5.48 -16.38
N ASN A 74 0.59 6.55 -15.60
CA ASN A 74 -0.53 7.49 -15.42
C ASN A 74 -1.86 6.78 -15.16
N LYS A 75 -1.84 5.83 -14.22
CA LYS A 75 -3.00 5.03 -13.84
C LYS A 75 -3.67 5.58 -12.59
N MET A 76 -4.95 5.32 -12.48
CA MET A 76 -5.75 5.74 -11.32
C MET A 76 -6.18 4.49 -10.52
N PHE A 77 -5.82 4.48 -9.24
CA PHE A 77 -6.21 3.44 -8.29
C PHE A 77 -7.47 3.79 -7.47
N ALA A 78 -7.94 5.04 -7.60
CA ALA A 78 -9.21 5.50 -7.04
C ALA A 78 -9.91 6.41 -8.04
N LYS A 79 -11.24 6.34 -8.09
CA LYS A 79 -12.06 7.19 -8.97
C LYS A 79 -11.96 8.67 -8.57
N GLY A 80 -12.04 9.54 -9.55
CA GLY A 80 -12.11 11.00 -9.30
C GLY A 80 -11.08 11.79 -10.10
N TYR A 81 -10.25 11.14 -10.88
CA TYR A 81 -9.23 11.75 -11.70
C TYR A 81 -9.43 11.41 -13.18
N ASN A 82 -8.81 12.19 -14.05
CA ASN A 82 -8.94 12.06 -15.50
C ASN A 82 -7.82 11.19 -16.07
N LEU A 83 -7.57 10.05 -15.45
CA LEU A 83 -6.57 9.07 -15.85
C LEU A 83 -7.22 7.74 -16.22
N GLU A 84 -6.45 6.87 -16.84
CA GLU A 84 -6.87 5.51 -17.12
C GLU A 84 -6.97 4.68 -15.83
N SER A 85 -8.04 3.87 -15.67
CA SER A 85 -8.17 2.98 -14.51
C SER A 85 -7.07 1.93 -14.48
N ALA A 86 -6.50 1.71 -13.32
CA ALA A 86 -5.53 0.65 -13.10
C ALA A 86 -6.18 -0.73 -13.30
N ASN A 87 -5.51 -1.59 -14.05
CA ASN A 87 -5.91 -2.97 -14.30
C ASN A 87 -5.17 -3.95 -13.36
N GLN A 88 -5.38 -5.26 -13.55
CA GLN A 88 -4.75 -6.31 -12.73
C GLN A 88 -3.22 -6.24 -12.74
N ALA A 89 -2.62 -5.97 -13.90
CA ALA A 89 -1.17 -5.85 -14.01
C ALA A 89 -0.64 -4.61 -13.27
N ASP A 90 -1.40 -3.51 -13.30
CA ASP A 90 -1.05 -2.29 -12.55
C ASP A 90 -1.19 -2.52 -11.04
N TRP A 91 -2.21 -3.27 -10.59
CA TRP A 91 -2.35 -3.67 -9.19
C TRP A 91 -1.20 -4.59 -8.74
N THR A 92 -0.74 -5.49 -9.61
CA THR A 92 0.43 -6.33 -9.33
C THR A 92 1.70 -5.47 -9.16
N LYS A 93 1.93 -4.50 -10.05
CA LYS A 93 3.06 -3.58 -9.94
C LYS A 93 3.03 -2.76 -8.65
N LEU A 94 1.85 -2.33 -8.22
CA LEU A 94 1.69 -1.60 -6.96
C LEU A 94 2.09 -2.48 -5.76
N ILE A 95 1.66 -3.74 -5.74
CA ILE A 95 2.07 -4.70 -4.71
C ILE A 95 3.59 -4.87 -4.74
N ASP A 96 4.16 -5.15 -5.92
CA ASP A 96 5.60 -5.34 -6.06
C ASP A 96 6.39 -4.10 -5.60
N TYR A 97 5.90 -2.90 -5.91
CA TYR A 97 6.49 -1.65 -5.43
C TYR A 97 6.51 -1.56 -3.91
N TYR A 98 5.41 -1.89 -3.23
CA TYR A 98 5.37 -1.86 -1.77
C TYR A 98 6.33 -2.86 -1.12
N PHE A 99 6.63 -3.99 -1.77
CA PHE A 99 7.44 -5.06 -1.21
C PHE A 99 8.89 -5.11 -1.72
N GLN A 100 9.35 -4.11 -2.46
CA GLN A 100 10.77 -3.99 -2.83
C GLN A 100 11.64 -3.85 -1.56
N SER A 101 12.90 -4.33 -1.64
CA SER A 101 13.83 -4.30 -0.50
C SER A 101 14.20 -2.88 -0.06
N GLU A 102 14.32 -1.96 -1.03
CA GLU A 102 14.86 -0.60 -0.82
C GLU A 102 13.76 0.46 -0.66
N THR A 103 12.48 0.08 -0.82
CA THR A 103 11.36 1.01 -0.81
C THR A 103 10.17 0.45 -0.02
N GLY A 104 9.22 1.31 0.30
CA GLY A 104 7.97 0.92 0.94
C GLY A 104 8.18 0.12 2.21
N ILE A 105 7.61 -1.08 2.26
CA ILE A 105 7.65 -1.98 3.43
C ILE A 105 9.07 -2.52 3.68
N GLY A 106 9.85 -2.73 2.63
CA GLY A 106 11.25 -3.16 2.78
C GLY A 106 12.10 -2.08 3.44
N ALA A 107 11.97 -0.84 3.00
CA ALA A 107 12.63 0.31 3.62
C ALA A 107 12.17 0.52 5.07
N LEU A 108 10.87 0.35 5.34
CA LEU A 108 10.32 0.42 6.70
C LEU A 108 10.93 -0.63 7.62
N ASP A 109 10.98 -1.89 7.19
CA ASP A 109 11.56 -2.99 7.98
C ASP A 109 13.04 -2.72 8.29
N ALA A 110 13.82 -2.29 7.30
CA ALA A 110 15.23 -1.94 7.48
C ALA A 110 15.40 -0.77 8.48
N SER A 111 14.56 0.26 8.38
CA SER A 111 14.60 1.43 9.28
C SER A 111 14.21 1.07 10.72
N VAL A 112 13.21 0.20 10.91
CA VAL A 112 12.82 -0.30 12.24
C VAL A 112 13.93 -1.14 12.85
N LYS A 113 14.59 -2.00 12.08
CA LYS A 113 15.74 -2.79 12.56
C LYS A 113 16.90 -1.90 13.02
N GLU A 114 17.21 -0.87 12.24
CA GLU A 114 18.26 0.10 12.60
C GLU A 114 17.89 0.91 13.86
N ALA A 115 16.66 1.41 13.93
CA ALA A 115 16.19 2.11 15.12
C ALA A 115 16.19 1.20 16.36
N SER A 116 15.85 -0.08 16.20
CA SER A 116 15.88 -1.07 17.29
C SER A 116 17.30 -1.31 17.84
N ALA A 117 18.34 -1.18 17.01
CA ALA A 117 19.73 -1.27 17.48
C ALA A 117 20.11 -0.10 18.42
N ILE A 118 19.44 1.04 18.29
CA ILE A 118 19.68 2.25 19.10
C ILE A 118 18.73 2.30 20.31
N LEU A 119 17.46 2.02 20.10
CA LEU A 119 16.37 2.24 21.07
C LEU A 119 15.93 0.98 21.80
N GLY A 120 16.47 -0.19 21.42
CA GLY A 120 15.94 -1.48 21.85
C GLY A 120 14.67 -1.88 21.13
N THR A 121 14.12 -3.04 21.49
CA THR A 121 12.88 -3.55 20.89
C THR A 121 11.71 -2.60 21.18
N PRO A 122 10.93 -2.23 20.16
CA PRO A 122 9.75 -1.38 20.37
C PRO A 122 8.73 -2.09 21.26
N ARG A 123 8.02 -1.32 22.09
CA ARG A 123 7.01 -1.85 23.04
C ARG A 123 5.90 -2.62 22.36
N GLN A 124 5.56 -2.26 21.13
CA GLN A 124 4.59 -2.95 20.29
C GLN A 124 5.11 -3.10 18.87
N LYS A 125 4.67 -4.16 18.18
CA LYS A 125 5.00 -4.39 16.78
C LYS A 125 4.52 -3.23 15.93
N ARG A 126 5.30 -2.87 14.93
CA ARG A 126 4.89 -1.86 13.94
C ARG A 126 3.80 -2.44 13.05
N GLN A 127 2.73 -1.71 12.88
CA GLN A 127 1.58 -2.14 12.09
C GLN A 127 1.63 -1.55 10.68
N ILE A 128 1.25 -2.36 9.70
CA ILE A 128 1.18 -1.94 8.31
C ILE A 128 -0.27 -2.07 7.86
N VAL A 129 -0.77 -0.97 7.31
CA VAL A 129 -2.06 -0.91 6.63
C VAL A 129 -1.79 -0.65 5.14
N ILE A 130 -2.37 -1.45 4.27
CA ILE A 130 -2.24 -1.28 2.82
C ILE A 130 -3.64 -1.02 2.28
N SER A 131 -3.80 0.09 1.55
CA SER A 131 -5.06 0.40 0.89
C SER A 131 -5.34 -0.57 -0.24
N ILE A 132 -6.58 -1.01 -0.37
CA ILE A 132 -7.03 -1.78 -1.51
C ILE A 132 -7.40 -0.79 -2.62
N PRO A 133 -6.85 -0.92 -3.84
CA PRO A 133 -7.27 -0.09 -4.96
C PRO A 133 -8.78 -0.22 -5.24
N GLU A 134 -9.38 0.86 -5.66
CA GLU A 134 -10.80 0.86 -6.02
C GLU A 134 -11.04 0.07 -7.31
N PRO A 135 -11.96 -0.90 -7.32
CA PRO A 135 -12.39 -1.58 -8.54
C PRO A 135 -13.30 -0.66 -9.37
N ILE A 136 -12.70 0.24 -10.14
CA ILE A 136 -13.36 1.31 -10.87
C ILE A 136 -14.21 0.75 -12.00
N VAL A 137 -15.51 1.01 -11.95
CA VAL A 137 -16.50 0.47 -12.92
C VAL A 137 -16.36 1.12 -14.30
N TYR A 138 -16.20 2.43 -14.33
CA TYR A 138 -16.03 3.21 -15.55
C TYR A 138 -15.07 4.36 -15.34
N GLN A 139 -14.21 4.53 -16.32
CA GLN A 139 -13.61 5.81 -16.62
C GLN A 139 -14.59 6.67 -17.42
N HIS A 140 -14.19 7.89 -17.70
CA HIS A 140 -14.89 8.74 -18.64
C HIS A 140 -15.26 7.96 -19.91
N PRO A 141 -16.50 8.01 -20.40
CA PRO A 141 -16.90 7.29 -21.61
C PRO A 141 -16.01 7.59 -22.83
N GLU A 142 -15.44 8.79 -22.89
CA GLU A 142 -14.52 9.23 -23.95
C GLU A 142 -13.13 8.63 -23.86
N GLN A 143 -12.74 8.11 -22.68
CA GLN A 143 -11.43 7.50 -22.44
C GLN A 143 -11.47 5.97 -22.41
N ALA A 144 -12.65 5.38 -22.57
CA ALA A 144 -12.84 3.94 -22.58
C ALA A 144 -12.28 3.31 -23.86
N SER A 145 -10.97 3.17 -23.94
CA SER A 145 -10.36 2.27 -24.90
C SER A 145 -10.80 0.83 -24.62
N SER A 146 -10.77 -0.04 -25.62
CA SER A 146 -11.15 -1.46 -25.45
C SER A 146 -10.31 -2.18 -24.38
N SER A 147 -9.10 -1.70 -24.09
CA SER A 147 -8.19 -2.22 -23.07
C SER A 147 -8.57 -1.82 -21.63
N THR A 148 -9.40 -0.79 -21.45
CA THR A 148 -9.80 -0.28 -20.14
C THR A 148 -11.17 -0.79 -19.67
N LYS A 149 -11.87 -1.53 -20.51
CA LYS A 149 -13.22 -2.03 -20.22
C LYS A 149 -13.23 -3.19 -19.23
N TYR A 150 -12.13 -3.84 -19.03
CA TYR A 150 -12.04 -4.88 -18.00
C TYR A 150 -10.69 -4.82 -17.27
N TRP A 151 -10.76 -5.15 -16.01
CA TRP A 151 -9.61 -5.10 -15.14
C TRP A 151 -8.61 -6.25 -15.40
N GLY A 152 -9.08 -7.48 -15.56
CA GLY A 152 -8.25 -8.67 -15.76
C GLY A 152 -9.03 -9.96 -15.68
N LYS A 153 -8.32 -11.06 -15.39
CA LYS A 153 -8.89 -12.40 -15.28
C LYS A 153 -8.49 -13.06 -13.97
N ILE A 154 -9.45 -13.79 -13.38
CA ILE A 154 -9.22 -14.72 -12.27
C ILE A 154 -9.78 -16.07 -12.70
N ASP A 155 -9.02 -17.15 -12.57
CA ASP A 155 -9.41 -18.52 -12.97
C ASP A 155 -9.91 -18.58 -14.42
N ASN A 156 -9.22 -17.90 -15.33
CA ASN A 156 -9.59 -17.74 -16.74
C ASN A 156 -10.91 -17.01 -17.02
N GLN A 157 -11.60 -16.53 -15.99
CA GLN A 157 -12.81 -15.72 -16.13
C GLN A 157 -12.45 -14.22 -16.15
N THR A 158 -12.82 -13.53 -17.23
CA THR A 158 -12.72 -12.06 -17.31
C THR A 158 -13.70 -11.43 -16.33
N LEU A 159 -13.21 -10.51 -15.49
CA LEU A 159 -14.05 -9.79 -14.54
C LEU A 159 -14.69 -8.56 -15.18
N ASP A 160 -15.98 -8.37 -14.92
CA ASP A 160 -16.75 -7.20 -15.28
C ASP A 160 -17.12 -6.40 -14.03
N PHE A 161 -16.52 -5.23 -13.85
CA PHE A 161 -16.76 -4.40 -12.66
C PHE A 161 -18.12 -3.71 -12.61
N SER A 162 -18.96 -3.83 -13.65
CA SER A 162 -20.38 -3.52 -13.53
C SER A 162 -21.06 -4.47 -12.53
N ASN A 163 -20.53 -5.69 -12.38
CA ASN A 163 -20.98 -6.70 -11.44
C ASN A 163 -20.26 -6.56 -10.07
N SER A 164 -21.04 -6.42 -9.00
CA SER A 164 -20.50 -6.29 -7.64
C SER A 164 -19.71 -7.54 -7.19
N ALA A 165 -20.13 -8.73 -7.61
CA ALA A 165 -19.44 -9.97 -7.27
C ALA A 165 -18.02 -10.01 -7.86
N ASP A 166 -17.85 -9.49 -9.08
CA ASP A 166 -16.54 -9.43 -9.72
C ASP A 166 -15.61 -8.38 -9.08
N ARG A 167 -16.17 -7.25 -8.61
CA ARG A 167 -15.41 -6.28 -7.80
C ARG A 167 -14.91 -6.92 -6.50
N ILE A 168 -15.76 -7.68 -5.82
CA ILE A 168 -15.38 -8.40 -4.60
C ILE A 168 -14.28 -9.44 -4.90
N LYS A 169 -14.37 -10.18 -6.02
CA LYS A 169 -13.31 -11.12 -6.43
C LYS A 169 -11.97 -10.42 -6.63
N ALA A 170 -11.96 -9.26 -7.29
CA ALA A 170 -10.74 -8.49 -7.50
C ALA A 170 -10.12 -8.01 -6.18
N CYS A 171 -10.93 -7.49 -5.26
CA CYS A 171 -10.45 -7.08 -3.93
C CYS A 171 -9.89 -8.27 -3.14
N LYS A 172 -10.56 -9.42 -3.14
CA LYS A 172 -10.07 -10.64 -2.49
C LYS A 172 -8.75 -11.09 -3.11
N TRP A 173 -8.66 -11.11 -4.43
CA TRP A 173 -7.42 -11.42 -5.13
C TRP A 173 -6.27 -10.51 -4.67
N TYR A 174 -6.50 -9.20 -4.57
CA TYR A 174 -5.48 -8.26 -4.11
C TYR A 174 -5.03 -8.57 -2.68
N ILE A 175 -5.96 -8.82 -1.77
CA ILE A 175 -5.67 -9.22 -0.39
C ILE A 175 -4.81 -10.49 -0.37
N ASP A 176 -5.16 -11.50 -1.16
CA ASP A 176 -4.42 -12.76 -1.22
C ASP A 176 -3.01 -12.57 -1.78
N GLN A 177 -2.82 -11.71 -2.80
CA GLN A 177 -1.49 -11.38 -3.30
C GLN A 177 -0.64 -10.67 -2.24
N VAL A 178 -1.20 -9.70 -1.53
CA VAL A 178 -0.52 -9.01 -0.43
C VAL A 178 -0.13 -10.00 0.68
N ARG A 179 -1.05 -10.91 1.06
CA ARG A 179 -0.77 -11.98 2.04
C ARG A 179 0.40 -12.86 1.60
N ALA A 180 0.40 -13.29 0.34
CA ALA A 180 1.47 -14.11 -0.19
C ALA A 180 2.83 -13.42 -0.03
N LYS A 181 2.93 -12.13 -0.35
CA LYS A 181 4.16 -11.34 -0.18
C LYS A 181 4.64 -11.25 1.27
N PHE A 182 3.74 -11.16 2.24
CA PHE A 182 4.12 -11.20 3.66
C PHE A 182 4.64 -12.57 4.09
N ASN A 183 4.10 -13.65 3.53
CA ASN A 183 4.53 -15.02 3.87
C ASN A 183 5.87 -15.40 3.23
N GLU A 184 6.32 -14.69 2.20
CA GLU A 184 7.62 -14.88 1.54
C GLU A 184 8.78 -14.25 2.34
N LYS A 185 8.50 -13.41 3.33
CA LYS A 185 9.47 -12.67 4.16
C LYS A 185 9.51 -13.15 5.60
#